data_796728c4871580c5c0ca4914272b3697
#
_entry.id   796728c4871580c5c0ca4914272b3697
#
_cell.length_a   1.000
_cell.length_b   1.000
_cell.length_c   1.000
_cell.angle_alpha   90.00
_cell.angle_beta   90.00
_cell.angle_gamma   90.00
#
_symmetry.space_group_name_H-M   'P 1'
#
loop_
_entity.id
_entity.type
_entity.pdbx_description
1 polymer ?
#
loop_
_entity_poly.entity_id
_entity_poly.type
_entity_poly.pdbx_seq_one_letter_code
_entity_poly.pdbx_strand_id
1 'polypeptide(L)'
;MAKMIPAAERILRARKLIQQARDLPVPEQWRLDLGYIAGVKDLLRQARDMVKFIPMTAGVSAEMKAEVKRIYEEIEQAGREILG
;
A
#
# COMPACT_ATOMS: atom_id res chain seq x y z
N MET A 1 15.30 -3.75 -22.20
CA MET A 1 14.76 -4.87 -21.43
C MET A 1 14.08 -4.38 -20.18
N ALA A 2 12.83 -4.77 -19.99
CA ALA A 2 12.14 -4.44 -18.76
C ALA A 2 12.72 -5.26 -17.62
N LYS A 3 13.22 -4.60 -16.60
CA LYS A 3 13.69 -5.27 -15.40
C LYS A 3 12.50 -5.54 -14.49
N MET A 4 12.30 -6.79 -14.14
CA MET A 4 11.30 -7.12 -13.13
C MET A 4 11.78 -6.63 -11.77
N ILE A 5 10.90 -5.93 -11.05
CA ILE A 5 11.20 -5.48 -9.70
C ILE A 5 11.11 -6.71 -8.78
N PRO A 6 12.17 -7.01 -8.00
CA PRO A 6 12.12 -8.13 -7.06
C PRO A 6 10.96 -7.99 -6.06
N ALA A 7 10.41 -9.13 -5.63
CA ALA A 7 9.30 -9.15 -4.70
C ALA A 7 9.63 -8.41 -3.40
N ALA A 8 10.84 -8.58 -2.87
CA ALA A 8 11.27 -7.89 -1.65
C ALA A 8 11.21 -6.37 -1.82
N GLU A 9 11.60 -5.85 -2.99
CA GLU A 9 11.54 -4.42 -3.26
C GLU A 9 10.11 -3.94 -3.43
N ARG A 10 9.25 -4.76 -4.02
CA ARG A 10 7.82 -4.42 -4.13
C ARG A 10 7.19 -4.25 -2.76
N ILE A 11 7.56 -5.12 -1.82
CA ILE A 11 7.10 -5.04 -0.43
C ILE A 11 7.56 -3.72 0.21
N LEU A 12 8.83 -3.35 0.02
CA LEU A 12 9.35 -2.09 0.54
C LEU A 12 8.64 -0.89 -0.06
N ARG A 13 8.39 -0.92 -1.37
CA ARG A 13 7.68 0.17 -2.06
C ARG A 13 6.24 0.28 -1.59
N ALA A 14 5.59 -0.84 -1.37
CA ALA A 14 4.22 -0.84 -0.84
C ALA A 14 4.18 -0.18 0.54
N ARG A 15 5.12 -0.49 1.42
CA ARG A 15 5.19 0.13 2.75
C ARG A 15 5.48 1.62 2.67
N LYS A 16 6.30 2.06 1.73
CA LYS A 16 6.54 3.49 1.49
C LYS A 16 5.26 4.19 1.05
N LEU A 17 4.49 3.56 0.19
CA LEU A 17 3.21 4.13 -0.28
C LEU A 17 2.22 4.26 0.87
N ILE A 18 2.15 3.26 1.75
CA ILE A 18 1.31 3.34 2.95
C ILE A 18 1.76 4.50 3.84
N GLN A 19 3.07 4.65 4.03
CA GLN A 19 3.61 5.74 4.83
C GLN A 19 3.33 7.10 4.19
N GLN A 20 3.44 7.20 2.87
CA GLN A 20 3.08 8.42 2.14
C GLN A 20 1.63 8.81 2.38
N ALA A 21 0.72 7.82 2.40
CA ALA A 21 -0.68 8.08 2.69
C ALA A 21 -0.85 8.65 4.09
N ARG A 22 -0.12 8.10 5.07
CA ARG A 22 -0.16 8.60 6.45
C ARG A 22 0.46 9.98 6.60
N ASP A 23 1.44 10.32 5.76
CA ASP A 23 2.18 11.57 5.83
C ASP A 23 1.56 12.71 5.04
N LEU A 24 0.50 12.43 4.27
CA LEU A 24 -0.17 13.50 3.53
C LEU A 24 -0.68 14.57 4.50
N PRO A 25 -0.47 15.86 4.19
CA PRO A 25 -1.01 16.93 5.02
C PRO A 25 -2.53 16.81 5.11
N VAL A 26 -3.05 16.81 6.35
CA VAL A 26 -4.49 16.65 6.59
C VAL A 26 -5.16 18.01 6.56
N PRO A 27 -6.07 18.28 5.60
CA PRO A 27 -6.80 19.55 5.57
C PRO A 27 -7.71 19.69 6.78
N GLU A 28 -8.01 20.93 7.17
CA GLU A 28 -8.89 21.20 8.31
C GLU A 28 -10.24 20.50 8.18
N GLN A 29 -10.81 20.52 6.97
CA GLN A 29 -12.09 19.87 6.69
C GLN A 29 -11.86 18.70 5.75
N TRP A 30 -10.99 17.79 6.15
CA TRP A 30 -10.57 16.69 5.28
C TRP A 30 -11.72 15.81 4.79
N ARG A 31 -12.79 15.69 5.58
CA ARG A 31 -13.97 14.91 5.18
C ARG A 31 -14.71 15.50 3.99
N LEU A 32 -14.53 16.79 3.75
CA LEU A 32 -15.11 17.49 2.61
C LEU A 32 -14.11 17.70 1.47
N ASP A 33 -12.85 17.33 1.71
CA ASP A 33 -11.78 17.48 0.72
C ASP A 33 -11.66 16.19 -0.10
N LEU A 34 -12.34 16.15 -1.24
CA LEU A 34 -12.35 14.99 -2.11
C LEU A 34 -10.97 14.70 -2.68
N GLY A 35 -10.15 15.72 -2.90
CA GLY A 35 -8.78 15.54 -3.38
C GLY A 35 -7.90 14.81 -2.36
N TYR A 36 -8.02 15.19 -1.09
CA TYR A 36 -7.29 14.52 -0.02
C TYR A 36 -7.73 13.05 0.10
N ILE A 37 -9.03 12.81 0.16
CA ILE A 37 -9.58 11.47 0.29
C ILE A 37 -9.15 10.60 -0.90
N ALA A 38 -9.28 11.13 -2.12
CA ALA A 38 -8.84 10.41 -3.33
C ALA A 38 -7.34 10.13 -3.30
N GLY A 39 -6.54 11.07 -2.83
CA GLY A 39 -5.09 10.89 -2.71
C GLY A 39 -4.72 9.75 -1.76
N VAL A 40 -5.35 9.70 -0.59
CA VAL A 40 -5.14 8.62 0.38
C VAL A 40 -5.54 7.27 -0.23
N LYS A 41 -6.74 7.20 -0.81
CA LYS A 41 -7.22 5.96 -1.41
C LYS A 41 -6.34 5.50 -2.56
N ASP A 42 -5.85 6.42 -3.37
CA ASP A 42 -4.98 6.09 -4.50
C ASP A 42 -3.64 5.52 -4.04
N LEU A 43 -3.02 6.12 -3.04
CA LEU A 43 -1.76 5.62 -2.49
C LEU A 43 -1.92 4.22 -1.89
N LEU A 44 -3.01 3.99 -1.17
CA LEU A 44 -3.28 2.68 -0.58
C LEU A 44 -3.57 1.64 -1.67
N ARG A 45 -4.26 2.03 -2.75
CA ARG A 45 -4.49 1.15 -3.88
C ARG A 45 -3.18 0.81 -4.59
N GLN A 46 -2.30 1.79 -4.79
CA GLN A 46 -0.98 1.55 -5.38
C GLN A 46 -0.17 0.57 -4.54
N ALA A 47 -0.24 0.70 -3.21
CA ALA A 47 0.43 -0.24 -2.31
C ALA A 47 -0.08 -1.66 -2.50
N ARG A 48 -1.40 -1.83 -2.61
CA ARG A 48 -2.02 -3.13 -2.87
C ARG A 48 -1.58 -3.69 -4.21
N ASP A 49 -1.62 -2.87 -5.26
CA ASP A 49 -1.25 -3.29 -6.61
C ASP A 49 0.22 -3.72 -6.69
N MET A 50 1.08 -3.12 -5.88
CA MET A 50 2.50 -3.46 -5.81
C MET A 50 2.73 -4.91 -5.41
N VAL A 51 1.89 -5.46 -4.55
CA VAL A 51 2.11 -6.77 -3.92
C VAL A 51 1.09 -7.85 -4.30
N LYS A 52 0.01 -7.48 -4.99
CA LYS A 52 -1.11 -8.40 -5.20
C LYS A 52 -0.77 -9.66 -5.99
N PHE A 53 0.22 -9.61 -6.86
CA PHE A 53 0.64 -10.76 -7.67
C PHE A 53 1.78 -11.56 -7.05
N ILE A 54 2.40 -11.08 -5.98
CA ILE A 54 3.52 -11.77 -5.35
C ILE A 54 3.15 -13.20 -4.92
N PRO A 55 2.02 -13.43 -4.24
CA PRO A 55 1.67 -14.79 -3.80
C PRO A 55 1.44 -15.78 -4.94
N MET A 56 1.17 -15.27 -6.15
CA MET A 56 0.92 -16.10 -7.33
C MET A 56 2.20 -16.41 -8.10
N THR A 57 3.32 -15.76 -7.73
CA THR A 57 4.60 -15.95 -8.42
C THR A 57 5.26 -17.23 -7.93
N ALA A 58 5.72 -18.06 -8.89
CA ALA A 58 6.43 -19.29 -8.56
C ALA A 58 7.70 -18.97 -7.80
N GLY A 59 8.04 -19.81 -6.81
CA GLY A 59 9.27 -19.67 -6.04
C GLY A 59 9.22 -18.66 -4.90
N VAL A 60 8.08 -18.06 -4.64
CA VAL A 60 7.93 -17.13 -3.51
C VAL A 60 7.86 -17.91 -2.21
N SER A 61 8.66 -17.50 -1.22
CA SER A 61 8.71 -18.15 0.08
C SER A 61 7.44 -17.95 0.90
N ALA A 62 7.20 -18.82 1.87
CA ALA A 62 6.08 -18.67 2.80
C ALA A 62 6.20 -17.38 3.61
N GLU A 63 7.43 -16.98 3.96
CA GLU A 63 7.67 -15.72 4.68
C GLU A 63 7.23 -14.52 3.86
N MET A 64 7.52 -14.53 2.57
CA MET A 64 7.14 -13.45 1.67
C MET A 64 5.63 -13.36 1.49
N LYS A 65 4.95 -14.52 1.40
CA LYS A 65 3.50 -14.56 1.36
C LYS A 65 2.89 -13.99 2.64
N ALA A 66 3.49 -14.27 3.79
CA ALA A 66 3.07 -13.73 5.07
C ALA A 66 3.25 -12.21 5.12
N GLU A 67 4.35 -11.70 4.56
CA GLU A 67 4.59 -10.26 4.48
C GLU A 67 3.53 -9.56 3.62
N VAL A 68 3.15 -10.15 2.50
CA VAL A 68 2.08 -9.61 1.65
C VAL A 68 0.77 -9.53 2.43
N LYS A 69 0.45 -10.57 3.19
CA LYS A 69 -0.75 -10.57 4.02
C LYS A 69 -0.73 -9.45 5.06
N ARG A 70 0.42 -9.22 5.68
CA ARG A 70 0.59 -8.11 6.62
C ARG A 70 0.38 -6.76 5.93
N ILE A 71 0.87 -6.62 4.71
CA ILE A 71 0.69 -5.38 3.95
C ILE A 71 -0.79 -5.12 3.71
N TYR A 72 -1.58 -6.12 3.36
CA TYR A 72 -3.03 -5.96 3.21
C TYR A 72 -3.67 -5.49 4.52
N GLU A 73 -3.24 -6.05 5.65
CA GLU A 73 -3.73 -5.63 6.96
C GLU A 73 -3.32 -4.19 7.28
N GLU A 74 -2.07 -3.81 6.95
CA GLU A 74 -1.57 -2.45 7.13
C GLU A 74 -2.35 -1.45 6.26
N ILE A 75 -2.69 -1.83 5.03
CA ILE A 75 -3.51 -0.99 4.14
C ILE A 75 -4.88 -0.75 4.73
N GLU A 76 -5.56 -1.80 5.20
CA GLU A 76 -6.87 -1.67 5.82
C GLU A 76 -6.81 -0.80 7.07
N GLN A 77 -5.80 -1.04 7.91
CA GLN A 77 -5.62 -0.27 9.13
C GLN A 77 -5.37 1.20 8.84
N ALA A 78 -4.49 1.50 7.87
CA ALA A 78 -4.23 2.87 7.46
C ALA A 78 -5.49 3.55 6.96
N GLY A 79 -6.27 2.87 6.12
CA GLY A 79 -7.54 3.40 5.63
C GLY A 79 -8.49 3.75 6.76
N ARG A 80 -8.63 2.87 7.75
CA ARG A 80 -9.48 3.12 8.90
C ARG A 80 -8.97 4.26 9.78
N GLU A 81 -7.67 4.32 10.00
CA GLU A 81 -7.06 5.36 10.84
C GLU A 81 -7.10 6.74 10.19
N ILE A 82 -6.91 6.79 8.87
CA ILE A 82 -6.85 8.07 8.15
C ILE A 82 -8.26 8.55 7.77
N LEU A 83 -9.08 7.67 7.23
CA LEU A 83 -10.39 8.05 6.68
C LEU A 83 -11.57 7.68 7.60
N GLY A 84 -11.26 7.09 8.71
CA GLY A 84 -12.24 6.80 9.73
C GLY A 84 -13.18 5.72 9.42
#